data_1a1a7ea16fe27d44a1cf0f831cf2677a
#
_entry.id   1a1a7ea16fe27d44a1cf0f831cf2677a
#
_cell.length_a   1.000
_cell.length_b   1.000
_cell.length_c   1.000
_cell.angle_alpha   90.00
_cell.angle_beta   90.00
_cell.angle_gamma   90.00
#
_symmetry.space_group_name_H-M   'P 1'
#
loop_
_entity.id
_entity.type
_entity.pdbx_description
1 polymer ?
#
loop_
_entity_poly.entity_id
_entity_poly.type
_entity_poly.pdbx_seq_one_letter_code
_entity_poly.pdbx_strand_id
1 'polypeptide(L)'
;MNEYDYDASSTDDLLERRGLTRRDLVKLGAAVPLALGIARLATPTAVARAAAAENGSPIAKKLPSEWFVNFGTNAEMRWDAVAGLGYTTPNERFFVRDHTGTPIIDPATWSLRVFGTGLKGSPVSFTYAQLQALPQTEIVSFIECAGNGRSFFGSQQGTPASGTQWGLGAIGVARWRGVRLSEILDRAGIAADAVDVMPYGLDSNVVTGGIDYGHVRRPIPVAKALDNALVALEMNGQPLPADHGFPARLIVPGWIGVANIKWIGQIEVARQPLTSLWNTQQYVLTGPSYPSAPLLTTQGVKSAWELARGATFTAGTPQLLYGRAWSGEAGINRVDVSVDRGVTWTAANLLNRSGAGNWSRFAYPLPSIPAGNNQLWARATDNHYREQPSVSPFNTAGYQFGAIVRHPITVR
;
A
#
# COMPACT_ATOMS: atom_id res chain seq x y z
N MET A 1 -5.61 6.95 -26.27
CA MET A 1 -6.29 5.66 -26.38
C MET A 1 -6.44 5.13 -24.97
N ASN A 2 -7.67 5.14 -24.44
CA ASN A 2 -8.00 4.66 -23.10
C ASN A 2 -8.21 3.15 -23.19
N GLU A 3 -7.31 2.37 -22.64
CA GLU A 3 -7.41 0.92 -22.57
C GLU A 3 -7.49 0.48 -21.10
N TYR A 4 -8.67 0.66 -20.52
CA TYR A 4 -9.12 -0.04 -19.31
C TYR A 4 -10.57 -0.49 -19.55
N ASP A 5 -10.79 -1.28 -20.59
CA ASP A 5 -12.03 -2.04 -20.72
C ASP A 5 -11.93 -3.26 -19.80
N TYR A 6 -12.67 -3.22 -18.71
CA TYR A 6 -12.97 -4.36 -17.86
C TYR A 6 -13.91 -5.25 -18.65
N ASP A 7 -13.41 -6.39 -19.15
CA ASP A 7 -14.23 -7.37 -19.89
C ASP A 7 -15.31 -7.96 -18.96
N ALA A 8 -16.53 -7.43 -19.13
CA ALA A 8 -17.71 -7.92 -18.42
C ALA A 8 -18.14 -9.34 -18.87
N SER A 9 -17.55 -9.86 -19.94
CA SER A 9 -17.89 -11.19 -20.51
C SER A 9 -17.47 -12.34 -19.60
N SER A 10 -16.41 -12.17 -18.79
CA SER A 10 -15.89 -13.23 -17.90
C SER A 10 -16.78 -13.50 -16.68
N THR A 11 -17.59 -12.51 -16.27
CA THR A 11 -18.49 -12.66 -15.12
C THR A 11 -19.78 -13.40 -15.50
N ASP A 12 -20.28 -13.16 -16.69
CA ASP A 12 -21.49 -13.82 -17.21
C ASP A 12 -21.22 -15.31 -17.53
N ASP A 13 -20.07 -15.64 -18.07
CA ASP A 13 -19.62 -17.02 -18.36
C ASP A 13 -19.43 -17.86 -17.07
N LEU A 14 -19.03 -17.21 -15.95
CA LEU A 14 -18.93 -17.85 -14.64
C LEU A 14 -20.27 -18.10 -13.96
N LEU A 15 -21.27 -17.25 -14.22
CA LEU A 15 -22.62 -17.40 -13.68
C LEU A 15 -23.40 -18.48 -14.43
N GLU A 16 -23.28 -18.55 -15.76
CA GLU A 16 -23.88 -19.61 -16.59
C GLU A 16 -23.37 -21.01 -16.22
N ARG A 17 -22.09 -21.18 -15.98
CA ARG A 17 -21.48 -22.46 -15.54
C ARG A 17 -21.98 -22.92 -14.18
N ARG A 18 -22.61 -22.06 -13.36
CA ARG A 18 -23.17 -22.38 -12.04
C ARG A 18 -24.68 -22.37 -11.99
N GLY A 19 -25.37 -22.16 -13.12
CA GLY A 19 -26.83 -22.11 -13.18
C GLY A 19 -27.47 -20.96 -12.36
N LEU A 20 -26.73 -19.87 -12.12
CA LEU A 20 -27.17 -18.70 -11.35
C LEU A 20 -27.44 -17.54 -12.30
N THR A 21 -28.54 -16.81 -12.06
CA THR A 21 -28.87 -15.59 -12.83
C THR A 21 -28.53 -14.34 -12.02
N ARG A 22 -28.34 -13.20 -12.70
CA ARG A 22 -28.17 -11.88 -12.03
C ARG A 22 -29.32 -11.54 -11.06
N ARG A 23 -30.52 -12.09 -11.27
CA ARG A 23 -31.66 -11.94 -10.35
C ARG A 23 -31.49 -12.71 -9.04
N ASP A 24 -30.75 -13.77 -9.05
CA ASP A 24 -30.50 -14.60 -7.86
C ASP A 24 -29.48 -13.94 -6.93
N LEU A 25 -28.54 -13.17 -7.48
CA LEU A 25 -27.60 -12.32 -6.72
C LEU A 25 -28.32 -11.14 -6.01
N VAL A 26 -29.34 -10.57 -6.64
CA VAL A 26 -30.12 -9.47 -6.06
C VAL A 26 -30.99 -9.95 -4.91
N LYS A 27 -31.47 -11.19 -4.95
CA LYS A 27 -32.33 -11.76 -3.89
C LYS A 27 -31.54 -12.13 -2.62
N LEU A 28 -30.23 -12.40 -2.72
CA LEU A 28 -29.37 -12.69 -1.57
C LEU A 28 -28.92 -11.41 -0.81
N GLY A 29 -29.11 -10.22 -1.40
CA GLY A 29 -28.74 -8.93 -0.82
C GLY A 29 -29.88 -8.14 -0.16
N ALA A 30 -31.12 -8.62 -0.18
CA ALA A 30 -32.29 -7.84 0.24
C ALA A 30 -32.96 -8.39 1.51
N ALA A 31 -32.32 -8.16 2.67
CA ALA A 31 -33.00 -8.17 3.97
C ALA A 31 -32.32 -7.25 4.98
N VAL A 32 -32.45 -5.94 4.77
CA VAL A 32 -32.23 -4.93 5.83
C VAL A 32 -33.39 -3.94 5.74
N PRO A 33 -34.15 -3.69 6.83
CA PRO A 33 -35.28 -2.79 6.81
C PRO A 33 -34.82 -1.34 6.65
N LEU A 34 -35.45 -0.64 5.72
CA LEU A 34 -35.27 0.80 5.46
C LEU A 34 -35.93 1.58 6.60
N ALA A 35 -35.17 1.99 7.62
CA ALA A 35 -35.57 3.05 8.53
C ALA A 35 -35.10 4.39 7.91
N LEU A 36 -36.00 5.10 7.25
CA LEU A 36 -35.81 6.48 6.81
C LEU A 36 -35.78 7.41 8.04
N GLY A 37 -34.62 7.52 8.67
CA GLY A 37 -34.28 8.63 9.54
C GLY A 37 -33.32 9.56 8.76
N ILE A 38 -33.65 10.87 8.73
CA ILE A 38 -32.75 11.90 8.20
C ILE A 38 -31.49 11.93 9.08
N ALA A 39 -30.55 11.03 8.82
CA ALA A 39 -29.22 11.10 9.42
C ALA A 39 -28.48 12.25 8.72
N ARG A 40 -28.26 13.36 9.43
CA ARG A 40 -27.18 14.29 9.09
C ARG A 40 -25.94 13.43 8.87
N LEU A 41 -25.44 13.39 7.64
CA LEU A 41 -24.20 12.71 7.31
C LEU A 41 -23.12 13.30 8.22
N ALA A 42 -22.69 12.51 9.21
CA ALA A 42 -21.60 12.89 10.08
C ALA A 42 -20.36 13.10 9.19
N THR A 43 -19.66 14.21 9.35
CA THR A 43 -18.43 14.46 8.60
C THR A 43 -17.42 13.36 8.95
N PRO A 44 -16.53 12.95 8.01
CA PRO A 44 -15.48 11.96 8.28
C PRO A 44 -14.70 12.28 9.56
N THR A 45 -14.53 13.55 9.87
CA THR A 45 -13.90 14.06 11.10
C THR A 45 -14.67 13.68 12.37
N ALA A 46 -15.99 13.77 12.35
CA ALA A 46 -16.81 13.41 13.52
C ALA A 46 -16.79 11.90 13.79
N VAL A 47 -16.84 11.08 12.74
CA VAL A 47 -16.75 9.61 12.84
C VAL A 47 -15.36 9.19 13.36
N ALA A 48 -14.28 9.78 12.84
CA ALA A 48 -12.92 9.49 13.28
C ALA A 48 -12.67 9.91 14.74
N ARG A 49 -13.20 11.07 15.16
CA ARG A 49 -13.13 11.54 16.56
C ARG A 49 -13.84 10.60 17.53
N ALA A 50 -15.03 10.12 17.17
CA ALA A 50 -15.76 9.18 17.98
C ALA A 50 -15.00 7.85 18.13
N ALA A 51 -14.47 7.31 17.02
CA ALA A 51 -13.71 6.05 17.03
C ALA A 51 -12.40 6.14 17.83
N ALA A 52 -11.65 7.24 17.72
CA ALA A 52 -10.43 7.46 18.50
C ALA A 52 -10.72 7.63 20.00
N ALA A 53 -11.81 8.33 20.37
CA ALA A 53 -12.24 8.51 21.76
C ALA A 53 -12.71 7.19 22.40
N GLU A 54 -13.38 6.32 21.65
CA GLU A 54 -13.87 5.03 22.15
C GLU A 54 -12.74 4.04 22.44
N ASN A 55 -11.63 4.08 21.69
CA ASN A 55 -10.63 3.01 21.71
C ASN A 55 -9.37 3.32 22.54
N GLY A 56 -9.15 4.58 22.98
CA GLY A 56 -7.87 5.00 23.59
C GLY A 56 -6.64 4.66 22.72
N SER A 57 -6.86 4.38 21.45
CA SER A 57 -5.86 3.90 20.49
C SER A 57 -5.26 5.07 19.69
N PRO A 58 -3.97 5.06 19.38
CA PRO A 58 -3.37 6.02 18.46
C PRO A 58 -3.87 5.87 17.01
N ILE A 59 -4.60 4.79 16.69
CA ILE A 59 -5.23 4.50 15.39
C ILE A 59 -6.74 4.77 15.53
N ALA A 60 -7.32 5.54 14.62
CA ALA A 60 -8.71 5.97 14.71
C ALA A 60 -9.72 4.87 14.35
N LYS A 61 -9.40 3.99 13.40
CA LYS A 61 -10.31 2.91 12.99
C LYS A 61 -10.29 1.72 13.96
N LYS A 62 -11.33 0.91 13.93
CA LYS A 62 -11.38 -0.38 14.64
C LYS A 62 -10.35 -1.35 14.01
N LEU A 63 -9.73 -2.15 14.86
CA LEU A 63 -8.74 -3.17 14.48
C LEU A 63 -9.19 -4.56 14.94
N PRO A 64 -10.21 -5.18 14.29
CA PRO A 64 -10.62 -6.53 14.62
C PRO A 64 -9.44 -7.50 14.49
N SER A 65 -9.24 -8.37 15.50
CA SER A 65 -8.09 -9.29 15.56
C SER A 65 -8.09 -10.36 14.46
N GLU A 66 -9.25 -10.63 13.87
CA GLU A 66 -9.40 -11.48 12.70
C GLU A 66 -8.84 -10.84 11.40
N TRP A 67 -8.68 -9.52 11.37
CA TRP A 67 -8.15 -8.79 10.21
C TRP A 67 -6.80 -8.15 10.46
N PHE A 68 -6.42 -7.88 11.71
CA PHE A 68 -5.22 -7.11 12.00
C PHE A 68 -4.32 -7.77 13.04
N VAL A 69 -3.01 -7.52 12.88
CA VAL A 69 -2.02 -7.60 13.96
C VAL A 69 -1.67 -6.17 14.35
N ASN A 70 -1.91 -5.83 15.62
CA ASN A 70 -1.70 -4.48 16.16
C ASN A 70 -0.28 -4.34 16.76
N PHE A 71 0.41 -3.26 16.38
CA PHE A 71 1.75 -2.88 16.86
C PHE A 71 1.75 -1.46 17.47
N GLY A 72 0.68 -1.03 18.11
CA GLY A 72 0.52 0.30 18.69
C GLY A 72 0.09 1.34 17.65
N THR A 73 0.98 2.23 17.22
CA THR A 73 0.70 3.20 16.14
C THR A 73 0.62 2.57 14.75
N ASN A 74 0.90 1.26 14.65
CA ASN A 74 0.91 0.50 13.40
C ASN A 74 0.00 -0.71 13.50
N ALA A 75 -0.65 -1.07 12.38
CA ALA A 75 -1.41 -2.30 12.27
C ALA A 75 -1.29 -2.88 10.87
N GLU A 76 -0.82 -4.14 10.76
CA GLU A 76 -0.83 -4.84 9.48
C GLU A 76 -2.14 -5.62 9.30
N MET A 77 -2.61 -5.68 8.07
CA MET A 77 -3.66 -6.63 7.72
C MET A 77 -3.10 -8.05 7.84
N ARG A 78 -3.81 -8.94 8.52
CA ARG A 78 -3.45 -10.37 8.49
C ARG A 78 -3.48 -10.83 7.05
N TRP A 79 -2.37 -11.44 6.59
CA TRP A 79 -2.26 -11.74 5.16
C TRP A 79 -3.29 -12.77 4.66
N ASP A 80 -3.73 -13.67 5.52
CA ASP A 80 -4.84 -14.58 5.22
C ASP A 80 -6.19 -13.87 5.05
N ALA A 81 -6.37 -12.69 5.65
CA ALA A 81 -7.56 -11.88 5.48
C ALA A 81 -7.66 -11.21 4.08
N VAL A 82 -6.61 -11.31 3.25
CA VAL A 82 -6.65 -10.88 1.84
C VAL A 82 -7.39 -11.88 0.95
N ALA A 83 -7.50 -13.14 1.38
CA ALA A 83 -8.21 -14.16 0.64
C ALA A 83 -9.68 -13.78 0.44
N GLY A 84 -10.17 -13.93 -0.79
CA GLY A 84 -11.54 -13.56 -1.14
C GLY A 84 -11.80 -12.06 -1.33
N LEU A 85 -10.82 -11.18 -1.05
CA LEU A 85 -10.93 -9.78 -1.43
C LEU A 85 -10.80 -9.61 -2.95
N GLY A 86 -11.49 -8.61 -3.47
CA GLY A 86 -11.32 -8.16 -4.84
C GLY A 86 -9.92 -7.61 -5.14
N TYR A 87 -9.80 -6.85 -6.22
CA TYR A 87 -8.53 -6.25 -6.62
C TYR A 87 -8.06 -5.19 -5.64
N THR A 88 -8.95 -4.29 -5.20
CA THR A 88 -8.63 -3.25 -4.21
C THR A 88 -8.84 -3.76 -2.79
N THR A 89 -8.00 -3.28 -1.88
CA THR A 89 -8.14 -3.52 -0.43
C THR A 89 -9.19 -2.56 0.12
N PRO A 90 -10.26 -3.04 0.77
CA PRO A 90 -11.25 -2.20 1.42
C PRO A 90 -10.61 -1.25 2.45
N ASN A 91 -11.17 -0.03 2.60
CA ASN A 91 -10.62 0.99 3.51
C ASN A 91 -10.49 0.48 4.95
N GLU A 92 -11.48 -0.26 5.42
CA GLU A 92 -11.51 -0.85 6.77
C GLU A 92 -10.43 -1.93 6.98
N ARG A 93 -9.92 -2.57 5.91
CA ARG A 93 -8.88 -3.60 5.97
C ARG A 93 -7.50 -3.12 5.57
N PHE A 94 -7.38 -1.89 5.05
CA PHE A 94 -6.08 -1.36 4.64
C PHE A 94 -5.16 -1.16 5.86
N PHE A 95 -3.90 -1.55 5.79
CA PHE A 95 -2.94 -1.45 6.89
C PHE A 95 -2.71 0.00 7.33
N VAL A 96 -2.32 0.21 8.58
CA VAL A 96 -1.96 1.52 9.12
C VAL A 96 -0.48 1.53 9.48
N ARG A 97 0.22 2.58 9.04
CA ARG A 97 1.61 2.82 9.43
C ARG A 97 1.79 4.30 9.77
N ASP A 98 1.99 4.57 11.05
CA ASP A 98 2.18 5.90 11.61
C ASP A 98 3.45 5.97 12.45
N HIS A 99 4.09 7.14 12.49
CA HIS A 99 5.20 7.40 13.41
C HIS A 99 4.68 7.89 14.77
N THR A 100 3.52 8.54 14.76
CA THR A 100 2.80 9.08 15.93
C THR A 100 1.32 8.67 15.82
N GLY A 101 0.45 9.19 16.68
CA GLY A 101 -0.99 8.93 16.55
C GLY A 101 -1.63 9.63 15.35
N THR A 102 -2.78 9.11 14.92
CA THR A 102 -3.58 9.70 13.83
C THR A 102 -4.15 11.06 14.25
N PRO A 103 -3.81 12.17 13.56
CA PRO A 103 -4.42 13.47 13.82
C PRO A 103 -5.85 13.52 13.28
N ILE A 104 -6.73 14.23 13.99
CA ILE A 104 -8.10 14.52 13.55
C ILE A 104 -8.15 15.96 13.08
N ILE A 105 -8.26 16.16 11.77
CA ILE A 105 -8.14 17.44 11.11
C ILE A 105 -9.50 17.90 10.58
N ASP A 106 -9.86 19.17 10.86
CA ASP A 106 -11.06 19.79 10.33
C ASP A 106 -10.79 20.36 8.92
N PRO A 107 -11.43 19.83 7.86
CA PRO A 107 -11.22 20.31 6.49
C PRO A 107 -11.69 21.75 6.26
N ALA A 108 -12.56 22.30 7.14
CA ALA A 108 -13.04 23.67 7.01
C ALA A 108 -11.96 24.72 7.33
N THR A 109 -11.02 24.35 8.19
CA THR A 109 -9.89 25.22 8.60
C THR A 109 -8.56 24.81 7.99
N TRP A 110 -8.53 23.63 7.34
CA TRP A 110 -7.32 23.12 6.73
C TRP A 110 -7.00 23.79 5.39
N SER A 111 -5.72 23.93 5.11
CA SER A 111 -5.22 24.33 3.79
C SER A 111 -3.88 23.67 3.47
N LEU A 112 -3.59 23.48 2.19
CA LEU A 112 -2.31 23.04 1.67
C LEU A 112 -1.51 24.26 1.21
N ARG A 113 -0.40 24.56 1.87
CA ARG A 113 0.51 25.65 1.53
C ARG A 113 1.68 25.14 0.69
N VAL A 114 1.88 25.71 -0.50
CA VAL A 114 3.04 25.45 -1.37
C VAL A 114 3.98 26.66 -1.24
N PHE A 115 5.26 26.41 -0.92
CA PHE A 115 6.24 27.46 -0.65
C PHE A 115 7.66 27.01 -1.01
N GLY A 116 8.64 27.90 -0.92
CA GLY A 116 10.05 27.58 -1.03
C GLY A 116 10.75 28.31 -2.17
N THR A 117 12.07 28.12 -2.24
CA THR A 117 12.96 28.82 -3.18
C THR A 117 12.75 28.40 -4.64
N GLY A 118 12.14 27.25 -4.86
CA GLY A 118 11.81 26.71 -6.18
C GLY A 118 10.50 27.25 -6.78
N LEU A 119 9.89 28.26 -6.18
CA LEU A 119 8.77 29.00 -6.76
C LEU A 119 9.25 30.28 -7.46
N LYS A 120 8.50 30.70 -8.49
CA LYS A 120 8.70 32.00 -9.18
C LYS A 120 8.15 33.19 -8.42
N GLY A 121 7.17 32.95 -7.51
CA GLY A 121 6.45 33.98 -6.78
C GLY A 121 6.32 33.68 -5.30
N SER A 122 5.36 34.35 -4.65
CA SER A 122 5.02 34.15 -3.24
C SER A 122 4.40 32.76 -2.98
N PRO A 123 4.42 32.27 -1.76
CA PRO A 123 3.70 31.05 -1.38
C PRO A 123 2.21 31.10 -1.74
N VAL A 124 1.68 29.96 -2.16
CA VAL A 124 0.28 29.78 -2.53
C VAL A 124 -0.38 28.80 -1.59
N SER A 125 -1.62 29.03 -1.19
CA SER A 125 -2.41 28.11 -0.37
C SER A 125 -3.68 27.70 -1.07
N PHE A 126 -4.06 26.43 -0.89
CA PHE A 126 -5.29 25.85 -1.43
C PHE A 126 -6.13 25.31 -0.28
N THR A 127 -7.36 25.77 -0.15
CA THR A 127 -8.34 25.17 0.78
C THR A 127 -8.78 23.80 0.26
N TYR A 128 -9.39 22.99 1.14
CA TYR A 128 -9.94 21.68 0.75
C TYR A 128 -10.95 21.81 -0.42
N ALA A 129 -11.87 22.80 -0.32
CA ALA A 129 -12.84 23.06 -1.37
C ALA A 129 -12.19 23.49 -2.70
N GLN A 130 -11.12 24.28 -2.65
CA GLN A 130 -10.38 24.66 -3.86
C GLN A 130 -9.72 23.44 -4.52
N LEU A 131 -9.10 22.52 -3.74
CA LEU A 131 -8.54 21.29 -4.29
C LEU A 131 -9.63 20.39 -4.90
N GLN A 132 -10.81 20.29 -4.27
CA GLN A 132 -11.93 19.53 -4.83
C GLN A 132 -12.45 20.10 -6.16
N ALA A 133 -12.32 21.41 -6.37
CA ALA A 133 -12.74 22.10 -7.59
C ALA A 133 -11.71 22.00 -8.74
N LEU A 134 -10.48 21.59 -8.47
CA LEU A 134 -9.46 21.38 -9.51
C LEU A 134 -9.74 20.10 -10.32
N PRO A 135 -9.15 19.96 -11.53
CA PRO A 135 -9.24 18.73 -12.31
C PRO A 135 -8.86 17.51 -11.50
N GLN A 136 -9.78 16.57 -11.35
CA GLN A 136 -9.59 15.35 -10.58
C GLN A 136 -9.06 14.22 -11.47
N THR A 137 -8.10 13.46 -10.95
CA THR A 137 -7.56 12.25 -11.57
C THR A 137 -7.74 11.07 -10.62
N GLU A 138 -8.11 9.90 -11.15
CA GLU A 138 -8.11 8.66 -10.41
C GLU A 138 -6.94 7.79 -10.86
N ILE A 139 -6.22 7.21 -9.91
CA ILE A 139 -5.18 6.22 -10.15
C ILE A 139 -5.40 5.02 -9.24
N VAL A 140 -4.99 3.85 -9.71
CA VAL A 140 -4.91 2.64 -8.88
C VAL A 140 -3.45 2.42 -8.53
N SER A 141 -3.14 2.30 -7.25
CA SER A 141 -1.76 2.05 -6.80
C SER A 141 -1.73 1.35 -5.46
N PHE A 142 -0.72 0.51 -5.25
CA PHE A 142 -0.43 0.03 -3.92
C PHE A 142 0.31 1.10 -3.10
N ILE A 143 0.16 1.00 -1.78
CA ILE A 143 1.12 1.53 -0.81
C ILE A 143 1.68 0.34 -0.06
N GLU A 144 3.00 0.25 0.06
CA GLU A 144 3.68 -0.80 0.81
C GLU A 144 4.73 -0.19 1.75
N CYS A 145 4.71 -0.58 3.02
CA CYS A 145 5.76 -0.21 3.96
C CYS A 145 7.10 -0.79 3.53
N ALA A 146 8.18 -0.01 3.57
CA ALA A 146 9.52 -0.52 3.27
C ALA A 146 9.93 -1.72 4.13
N GLY A 147 9.35 -1.84 5.33
CA GLY A 147 9.57 -2.96 6.25
C GLY A 147 8.67 -4.17 6.03
N ASN A 148 7.78 -4.18 5.05
CA ASN A 148 6.91 -5.32 4.78
C ASN A 148 7.74 -6.59 4.53
N GLY A 149 7.47 -7.66 5.28
CA GLY A 149 8.26 -8.90 5.28
C GLY A 149 9.47 -8.89 6.24
N ARG A 150 9.67 -7.86 7.08
CA ARG A 150 10.84 -7.77 8.00
C ARG A 150 11.00 -8.99 8.87
N SER A 151 9.93 -9.56 9.40
CA SER A 151 9.97 -10.75 10.25
C SER A 151 10.63 -11.97 9.58
N PHE A 152 10.65 -12.01 8.23
CA PHE A 152 11.25 -13.12 7.50
C PHE A 152 12.78 -13.09 7.46
N PHE A 153 13.42 -11.93 7.71
CA PHE A 153 14.87 -11.91 7.92
C PHE A 153 15.25 -12.81 9.10
N GLY A 154 14.49 -12.80 10.20
CA GLY A 154 14.69 -13.72 11.32
C GLY A 154 14.11 -15.12 11.04
N SER A 155 12.81 -15.21 10.77
CA SER A 155 12.11 -16.50 10.74
C SER A 155 12.43 -17.38 9.53
N GLN A 156 12.90 -16.81 8.42
CA GLN A 156 13.22 -17.54 7.19
C GLN A 156 14.73 -17.57 6.88
N GLN A 157 15.49 -16.51 7.25
CA GLN A 157 16.91 -16.39 6.94
C GLN A 157 17.82 -16.45 8.17
N GLY A 158 17.26 -16.53 9.39
CA GLY A 158 18.03 -16.70 10.62
C GLY A 158 18.73 -15.44 11.15
N THR A 159 18.54 -14.28 10.50
CA THR A 159 19.19 -13.02 10.88
C THR A 159 18.10 -11.95 11.14
N PRO A 160 17.63 -11.83 12.39
CA PRO A 160 16.56 -10.88 12.71
C PRO A 160 17.00 -9.43 12.50
N ALA A 161 16.14 -8.61 11.95
CA ALA A 161 16.35 -7.18 11.77
C ALA A 161 15.54 -6.38 12.79
N SER A 162 15.98 -5.16 13.12
CA SER A 162 15.32 -4.26 14.08
C SER A 162 14.07 -3.60 13.49
N GLY A 163 13.17 -3.12 14.37
CA GLY A 163 11.95 -2.41 14.03
C GLY A 163 10.70 -3.28 14.07
N THR A 164 9.54 -2.72 13.68
CA THR A 164 8.24 -3.44 13.67
C THR A 164 8.33 -4.70 12.81
N GLN A 165 8.02 -5.84 13.40
CA GLN A 165 8.16 -7.16 12.78
C GLN A 165 6.98 -7.48 11.85
N TRP A 166 6.83 -6.66 10.82
CA TRP A 166 5.82 -6.86 9.79
C TRP A 166 5.90 -8.24 9.14
N GLY A 167 4.75 -8.89 8.98
CA GLY A 167 4.60 -10.03 8.08
C GLY A 167 4.46 -9.58 6.62
N LEU A 168 3.37 -9.97 5.96
CA LEU A 168 3.09 -9.60 4.57
C LEU A 168 2.00 -8.52 4.44
N GLY A 169 1.33 -8.17 5.52
CA GLY A 169 0.11 -7.37 5.50
C GLY A 169 0.32 -5.85 5.48
N ALA A 170 1.57 -5.36 5.46
CA ALA A 170 1.85 -3.93 5.37
C ALA A 170 1.85 -3.43 3.91
N ILE A 171 0.89 -3.92 3.12
CA ILE A 171 0.61 -3.52 1.73
C ILE A 171 -0.90 -3.50 1.48
N GLY A 172 -1.36 -2.61 0.63
CA GLY A 172 -2.73 -2.59 0.09
C GLY A 172 -2.78 -1.83 -1.22
N VAL A 173 -3.71 -2.20 -2.11
CA VAL A 173 -4.02 -1.47 -3.34
C VAL A 173 -5.34 -0.75 -3.16
N ALA A 174 -5.40 0.51 -3.55
CA ALA A 174 -6.64 1.29 -3.56
C ALA A 174 -6.76 2.15 -4.82
N ARG A 175 -7.98 2.58 -5.11
CA ARG A 175 -8.24 3.67 -6.04
C ARG A 175 -8.09 4.99 -5.29
N TRP A 176 -7.20 5.82 -5.77
CA TRP A 176 -6.90 7.13 -5.20
C TRP A 176 -7.39 8.20 -6.16
N ARG A 177 -8.25 9.08 -5.69
CA ARG A 177 -8.76 10.19 -6.49
C ARG A 177 -8.37 11.52 -5.87
N GLY A 178 -7.92 12.46 -6.70
CA GLY A 178 -7.48 13.77 -6.26
C GLY A 178 -6.85 14.56 -7.40
N VAL A 179 -5.99 15.49 -7.06
CA VAL A 179 -5.35 16.43 -8.01
C VAL A 179 -3.93 15.96 -8.32
N ARG A 180 -3.53 15.94 -9.60
CA ARG A 180 -2.13 15.71 -9.96
C ARG A 180 -1.24 16.72 -9.25
N LEU A 181 -0.12 16.25 -8.69
CA LEU A 181 0.82 17.17 -8.01
C LEU A 181 1.38 18.19 -9.01
N SER A 182 1.59 17.82 -10.27
CA SER A 182 1.98 18.74 -11.34
C SER A 182 1.01 19.93 -11.47
N GLU A 183 -0.29 19.70 -11.44
CA GLU A 183 -1.30 20.76 -11.53
C GLU A 183 -1.22 21.76 -10.36
N ILE A 184 -0.97 21.24 -9.14
CA ILE A 184 -0.80 22.08 -7.94
C ILE A 184 0.50 22.90 -8.05
N LEU A 185 1.59 22.28 -8.49
CA LEU A 185 2.89 22.94 -8.64
C LEU A 185 2.89 23.99 -9.75
N ASP A 186 2.21 23.71 -10.86
CA ASP A 186 2.06 24.67 -11.97
C ASP A 186 1.29 25.91 -11.51
N ARG A 187 0.19 25.75 -10.78
CA ARG A 187 -0.58 26.85 -10.20
C ARG A 187 0.18 27.63 -9.14
N ALA A 188 1.06 26.96 -8.40
CA ALA A 188 1.95 27.62 -7.45
C ALA A 188 3.13 28.34 -8.14
N GLY A 189 3.34 28.13 -9.43
CA GLY A 189 4.40 28.77 -10.20
C GLY A 189 5.78 28.15 -9.98
N ILE A 190 5.90 26.81 -10.09
CA ILE A 190 7.18 26.12 -9.99
C ILE A 190 8.20 26.69 -10.99
N ALA A 191 9.43 26.90 -10.54
CA ALA A 191 10.54 27.36 -11.36
C ALA A 191 11.17 26.20 -12.13
N ALA A 192 11.74 26.48 -13.31
CA ALA A 192 12.33 25.46 -14.16
C ALA A 192 13.59 24.82 -13.57
N ASP A 193 14.25 25.51 -12.64
CA ASP A 193 15.46 25.06 -11.92
C ASP A 193 15.15 24.45 -10.54
N ALA A 194 13.88 24.18 -10.23
CA ALA A 194 13.49 23.44 -9.04
C ALA A 194 14.00 21.99 -9.10
N VAL A 195 14.52 21.49 -7.99
CA VAL A 195 15.19 20.19 -7.87
C VAL A 195 14.35 19.20 -7.08
N ASP A 196 13.87 19.63 -5.89
CA ASP A 196 13.14 18.77 -4.97
C ASP A 196 11.79 19.37 -4.56
N VAL A 197 10.87 18.48 -4.26
CA VAL A 197 9.56 18.74 -3.67
C VAL A 197 9.44 17.94 -2.37
N MET A 198 9.21 18.59 -1.24
CA MET A 198 9.07 17.92 0.06
C MET A 198 7.71 18.22 0.69
N PRO A 199 6.80 17.25 0.72
CA PRO A 199 5.56 17.35 1.48
C PRO A 199 5.82 17.14 2.98
N TYR A 200 5.09 17.87 3.83
CA TYR A 200 5.10 17.78 5.28
C TYR A 200 3.73 17.29 5.78
N GLY A 201 3.74 16.28 6.64
CA GLY A 201 2.56 15.86 7.38
C GLY A 201 2.16 16.87 8.46
N LEU A 202 0.94 16.70 8.99
CA LEU A 202 0.41 17.41 10.15
C LEU A 202 0.30 16.48 11.37
N ASP A 203 0.95 15.32 11.31
CA ASP A 203 1.15 14.44 12.46
C ASP A 203 2.00 15.14 13.55
N SER A 204 1.95 14.63 14.77
CA SER A 204 2.79 15.16 15.85
C SER A 204 4.28 15.00 15.50
N ASN A 205 5.12 15.86 16.07
CA ASN A 205 6.56 15.77 15.90
C ASN A 205 7.09 14.39 16.32
N VAL A 206 7.98 13.86 15.52
CA VAL A 206 8.70 12.61 15.83
C VAL A 206 9.90 12.95 16.71
N VAL A 207 9.85 12.49 17.96
CA VAL A 207 10.93 12.67 18.92
C VAL A 207 11.59 11.30 19.18
N THR A 208 12.88 11.18 18.96
CA THR A 208 13.64 9.94 19.19
C THR A 208 15.00 10.26 19.79
N GLY A 209 15.35 9.59 20.89
CA GLY A 209 16.63 9.83 21.59
C GLY A 209 16.75 11.27 22.11
N GLY A 210 15.65 11.94 22.43
CA GLY A 210 15.64 13.34 22.89
C GLY A 210 15.77 14.39 21.77
N ILE A 211 15.85 13.96 20.51
CA ILE A 211 15.94 14.86 19.35
C ILE A 211 14.55 14.98 18.71
N ASP A 212 14.08 16.21 18.52
CA ASP A 212 12.86 16.52 17.76
C ASP A 212 13.20 16.64 16.26
N TYR A 213 12.69 15.70 15.48
CA TYR A 213 12.86 15.68 14.03
C TYR A 213 11.72 16.36 13.27
N GLY A 214 10.73 16.89 13.99
CA GLY A 214 9.54 17.52 13.43
C GLY A 214 8.56 16.52 12.81
N HIS A 215 7.63 17.04 12.01
CA HIS A 215 6.63 16.27 11.29
C HIS A 215 7.27 15.30 10.29
N VAL A 216 6.57 14.21 9.99
CA VAL A 216 7.01 13.28 8.94
C VAL A 216 7.02 14.00 7.59
N ARG A 217 8.16 13.98 6.92
CA ARG A 217 8.40 14.63 5.63
C ARG A 217 9.45 13.87 4.84
N ARG A 218 9.32 13.84 3.54
CA ARG A 218 10.31 13.20 2.68
C ARG A 218 10.38 13.89 1.32
N PRO A 219 11.56 14.35 0.88
CA PRO A 219 11.71 14.92 -0.44
C PRO A 219 11.59 13.84 -1.52
N ILE A 220 11.02 14.26 -2.64
CA ILE A 220 11.01 13.53 -3.92
C ILE A 220 11.55 14.45 -5.01
N PRO A 221 12.29 13.93 -6.01
CA PRO A 221 12.74 14.73 -7.14
C PRO A 221 11.57 15.38 -7.88
N VAL A 222 11.75 16.62 -8.35
CA VAL A 222 10.74 17.34 -9.14
C VAL A 222 10.27 16.50 -10.32
N ALA A 223 11.17 15.80 -11.02
CA ALA A 223 10.80 14.92 -12.11
C ALA A 223 9.75 13.86 -11.70
N LYS A 224 9.91 13.24 -10.51
CA LYS A 224 8.94 12.28 -9.98
C LYS A 224 7.64 12.96 -9.55
N ALA A 225 7.74 14.16 -8.98
CA ALA A 225 6.57 14.95 -8.56
C ALA A 225 5.67 15.32 -9.76
N LEU A 226 6.29 15.68 -10.88
CA LEU A 226 5.58 16.10 -12.11
C LEU A 226 5.07 14.91 -12.94
N ASP A 227 5.75 13.75 -12.89
CA ASP A 227 5.39 12.56 -13.67
C ASP A 227 4.01 12.00 -13.26
N ASN A 228 3.90 11.46 -12.06
CA ASN A 228 2.71 10.67 -11.70
C ASN A 228 2.27 10.80 -10.24
N ALA A 229 2.84 11.72 -9.46
CA ALA A 229 2.41 11.94 -8.08
C ALA A 229 1.02 12.59 -8.03
N LEU A 230 0.22 12.20 -7.02
CA LEU A 230 -1.15 12.64 -6.83
C LEU A 230 -1.34 13.14 -5.39
N VAL A 231 -1.95 14.30 -5.22
CA VAL A 231 -2.54 14.72 -3.94
C VAL A 231 -3.96 14.14 -3.87
N ALA A 232 -4.07 13.00 -3.19
CA ALA A 232 -5.33 12.28 -3.07
C ALA A 232 -6.21 12.91 -1.99
N LEU A 233 -7.50 13.00 -2.28
CA LEU A 233 -8.59 13.45 -1.41
C LEU A 233 -9.55 12.30 -1.08
N GLU A 234 -9.58 11.28 -1.93
CA GLU A 234 -10.47 10.13 -1.81
C GLU A 234 -9.70 8.80 -1.93
N MET A 235 -10.24 7.77 -1.28
CA MET A 235 -9.77 6.40 -1.31
C MET A 235 -10.95 5.46 -1.55
N ASN A 236 -10.90 4.66 -2.62
CA ASN A 236 -11.96 3.73 -3.01
C ASN A 236 -13.35 4.38 -3.15
N GLY A 237 -13.41 5.61 -3.72
CA GLY A 237 -14.65 6.34 -3.96
C GLY A 237 -15.27 7.00 -2.72
N GLN A 238 -14.53 7.11 -1.63
CA GLN A 238 -14.93 7.78 -0.40
C GLN A 238 -13.86 8.80 0.02
N PRO A 239 -14.20 9.86 0.79
CA PRO A 239 -13.19 10.69 1.41
C PRO A 239 -12.16 9.84 2.14
N LEU A 240 -10.92 10.28 2.16
CA LEU A 240 -9.85 9.56 2.88
C LEU A 240 -10.28 9.27 4.33
N PRO A 241 -10.13 8.02 4.83
CA PRO A 241 -10.23 7.79 6.27
C PRO A 241 -9.12 8.55 7.03
N ALA A 242 -9.36 8.89 8.30
CA ALA A 242 -8.40 9.64 9.12
C ALA A 242 -7.02 8.97 9.14
N ASP A 243 -6.94 7.64 9.41
CA ASP A 243 -5.69 6.87 9.43
C ASP A 243 -4.98 6.82 8.08
N HIS A 244 -5.68 7.13 7.02
CA HIS A 244 -5.15 7.09 5.65
C HIS A 244 -4.88 8.48 5.08
N GLY A 245 -4.93 9.54 5.92
CA GLY A 245 -4.39 10.85 5.58
C GLY A 245 -5.43 11.94 5.29
N PHE A 246 -6.71 11.79 5.74
CA PHE A 246 -7.68 12.90 5.62
C PHE A 246 -7.15 14.21 6.23
N PRO A 247 -7.33 15.38 5.58
CA PRO A 247 -8.12 15.61 4.36
C PRO A 247 -7.36 15.36 3.05
N ALA A 248 -6.03 15.33 3.06
CA ALA A 248 -5.23 15.12 1.85
C ALA A 248 -3.93 14.35 2.15
N ARG A 249 -3.54 13.48 1.23
CA ARG A 249 -2.26 12.76 1.27
C ARG A 249 -1.57 12.76 -0.08
N LEU A 250 -0.25 12.59 -0.06
CA LEU A 250 0.50 12.31 -1.27
C LEU A 250 0.43 10.81 -1.61
N ILE A 251 0.30 10.50 -2.89
CA ILE A 251 0.51 9.18 -3.49
C ILE A 251 1.64 9.29 -4.51
N VAL A 252 2.66 8.47 -4.33
CA VAL A 252 3.83 8.36 -5.22
C VAL A 252 3.88 6.91 -5.73
N PRO A 253 3.25 6.62 -6.88
CA PRO A 253 3.11 5.26 -7.37
C PRO A 253 4.42 4.50 -7.46
N GLY A 254 4.43 3.26 -6.96
CA GLY A 254 5.58 2.36 -6.98
C GLY A 254 6.66 2.64 -5.92
N TRP A 255 6.62 3.81 -5.23
CA TRP A 255 7.59 4.14 -4.21
C TRP A 255 7.22 3.55 -2.84
N ILE A 256 8.23 3.44 -1.96
CA ILE A 256 8.06 2.95 -0.58
C ILE A 256 7.06 3.82 0.20
N GLY A 257 6.38 3.21 1.16
CA GLY A 257 5.25 3.80 1.88
C GLY A 257 5.51 5.18 2.47
N VAL A 258 6.73 5.44 2.99
CA VAL A 258 7.06 6.75 3.59
C VAL A 258 7.05 7.91 2.58
N ALA A 259 7.21 7.66 1.29
CA ALA A 259 7.09 8.72 0.29
C ALA A 259 5.64 9.20 0.10
N ASN A 260 4.67 8.40 0.53
CA ASN A 260 3.25 8.69 0.44
C ASN A 260 2.78 9.42 1.71
N ILE A 261 3.28 10.65 1.93
CA ILE A 261 3.02 11.44 3.14
C ILE A 261 1.53 11.65 3.35
N LYS A 262 1.06 11.36 4.59
CA LYS A 262 -0.32 11.55 5.04
C LYS A 262 -0.52 12.93 5.64
N TRP A 263 -1.78 13.38 5.72
CA TRP A 263 -2.17 14.63 6.37
C TRP A 263 -1.34 15.82 5.91
N ILE A 264 -1.07 15.92 4.61
CA ILE A 264 -0.19 16.97 4.10
C ILE A 264 -0.79 18.35 4.35
N GLY A 265 0.01 19.24 4.95
CA GLY A 265 -0.35 20.65 5.19
C GLY A 265 0.54 21.61 4.44
N GLN A 266 1.74 21.14 4.06
CA GLN A 266 2.71 21.99 3.37
C GLN A 266 3.45 21.18 2.31
N ILE A 267 3.88 21.87 1.25
CA ILE A 267 4.80 21.35 0.23
C ILE A 267 5.89 22.39 0.01
N GLU A 268 7.13 22.05 0.33
CA GLU A 268 8.29 22.86 0.01
C GLU A 268 8.81 22.51 -1.39
N VAL A 269 9.08 23.50 -2.20
CA VAL A 269 9.74 23.39 -3.50
C VAL A 269 11.10 24.08 -3.43
N ALA A 270 12.18 23.40 -3.76
CA ALA A 270 13.52 23.91 -3.58
C ALA A 270 14.38 23.79 -4.84
N ARG A 271 15.33 24.74 -4.98
CA ARG A 271 16.38 24.72 -6.01
C ARG A 271 17.63 23.96 -5.58
N GLN A 272 17.66 23.47 -4.36
CA GLN A 272 18.73 22.63 -3.83
C GLN A 272 18.13 21.36 -3.24
N PRO A 273 18.89 20.25 -3.21
CA PRO A 273 18.45 19.00 -2.59
C PRO A 273 17.99 19.23 -1.14
N LEU A 274 16.80 18.72 -0.82
CA LEU A 274 16.24 18.78 0.52
C LEU A 274 16.59 17.53 1.33
N THR A 275 16.77 17.70 2.63
CA THR A 275 17.11 16.62 3.54
C THR A 275 16.13 16.53 4.71
N SER A 276 15.94 15.32 5.21
CA SER A 276 15.16 15.03 6.41
C SER A 276 15.70 13.73 7.04
N LEU A 277 15.25 13.40 8.26
CA LEU A 277 15.54 12.10 8.88
C LEU A 277 15.21 10.94 7.93
N TRP A 278 14.10 11.07 7.17
CA TRP A 278 13.53 10.01 6.34
C TRP A 278 14.19 9.82 4.96
N ASN A 279 15.25 10.55 4.65
CA ASN A 279 16.09 10.32 3.46
C ASN A 279 17.59 10.41 3.75
N THR A 280 18.00 10.62 5.02
CA THR A 280 19.43 10.67 5.40
C THR A 280 19.83 9.57 6.37
N GLN A 281 18.97 9.20 7.32
CA GLN A 281 19.25 8.19 8.34
C GLN A 281 18.28 7.00 8.25
N GLN A 282 16.98 7.27 8.05
CA GLN A 282 15.99 6.24 7.84
C GLN A 282 15.70 6.03 6.36
N TYR A 283 15.23 4.83 6.01
CA TYR A 283 14.96 4.41 4.62
C TYR A 283 16.19 4.49 3.72
N VAL A 284 17.35 4.25 4.33
CA VAL A 284 18.64 4.04 3.67
C VAL A 284 19.03 2.59 3.96
N LEU A 285 19.52 1.88 2.94
CA LEU A 285 20.00 0.51 3.14
C LEU A 285 21.40 0.55 3.76
N THR A 286 21.54 -0.04 4.94
CA THR A 286 22.81 -0.11 5.67
C THR A 286 23.16 -1.53 6.06
N GLY A 287 24.44 -1.81 6.23
CA GLY A 287 24.93 -3.13 6.61
C GLY A 287 25.93 -3.68 5.58
N PRO A 288 26.48 -4.89 5.85
CA PRO A 288 27.56 -5.44 5.02
C PRO A 288 27.21 -5.61 3.53
N SER A 289 25.94 -5.87 3.22
CA SER A 289 25.48 -6.00 1.82
C SER A 289 25.31 -4.67 1.10
N TYR A 290 25.42 -3.53 1.82
CA TYR A 290 25.11 -2.19 1.28
C TYR A 290 26.14 -1.15 1.71
N PRO A 291 27.41 -1.26 1.28
CA PRO A 291 28.50 -0.35 1.71
C PRO A 291 28.29 1.09 1.25
N SER A 292 27.56 1.32 0.14
CA SER A 292 27.24 2.67 -0.37
C SER A 292 26.03 3.32 0.30
N ALA A 293 25.36 2.61 1.21
CA ALA A 293 24.18 3.08 1.91
C ALA A 293 23.12 3.74 0.99
N PRO A 294 22.62 3.05 -0.07
CA PRO A 294 21.73 3.66 -1.04
C PRO A 294 20.38 4.05 -0.42
N LEU A 295 19.86 5.21 -0.87
CA LEU A 295 18.54 5.67 -0.51
C LEU A 295 17.46 4.79 -1.14
N LEU A 296 16.48 4.36 -0.34
CA LEU A 296 15.33 3.63 -0.86
C LEU A 296 14.35 4.56 -1.55
N THR A 297 13.91 4.17 -2.72
CA THR A 297 12.86 4.86 -3.49
C THR A 297 11.74 3.90 -3.86
N THR A 298 11.94 3.00 -4.78
CA THR A 298 10.95 2.08 -5.35
C THR A 298 10.87 0.76 -4.59
N GLN A 299 9.71 0.12 -4.63
CA GLN A 299 9.51 -1.23 -4.13
C GLN A 299 10.03 -2.27 -5.12
N GLY A 300 10.69 -3.32 -4.60
CA GLY A 300 11.17 -4.45 -5.40
C GLY A 300 10.05 -5.40 -5.84
N VAL A 301 10.44 -6.41 -6.64
CA VAL A 301 9.54 -7.49 -7.07
C VAL A 301 9.26 -8.43 -5.90
N LYS A 302 7.98 -8.76 -5.69
CA LYS A 302 7.52 -9.66 -4.62
C LYS A 302 6.33 -10.49 -5.06
N SER A 303 6.11 -11.62 -4.37
CA SER A 303 4.89 -12.41 -4.48
C SER A 303 4.59 -13.14 -3.18
N ALA A 304 3.31 -13.44 -2.94
CA ALA A 304 2.86 -14.23 -1.81
C ALA A 304 1.54 -14.93 -2.11
N TRP A 305 1.32 -16.09 -1.47
CA TRP A 305 0.06 -16.81 -1.52
C TRP A 305 -1.00 -16.14 -0.63
N GLU A 306 -2.25 -16.08 -1.09
CA GLU A 306 -3.40 -15.63 -0.28
C GLU A 306 -3.84 -16.71 0.71
N LEU A 307 -2.92 -17.14 1.59
CA LEU A 307 -3.12 -18.25 2.51
C LEU A 307 -2.63 -17.91 3.92
N ALA A 308 -3.29 -18.48 4.93
CA ALA A 308 -2.77 -18.52 6.28
C ALA A 308 -1.46 -19.31 6.32
N ARG A 309 -0.49 -18.87 7.12
CA ARG A 309 0.72 -19.67 7.35
C ARG A 309 0.34 -20.94 8.12
N GLY A 310 0.76 -22.09 7.60
CA GLY A 310 0.38 -23.40 8.13
C GLY A 310 -1.03 -23.86 7.73
N ALA A 311 -1.60 -23.30 6.66
CA ALA A 311 -2.87 -23.76 6.12
C ALA A 311 -2.89 -25.27 5.93
N THR A 312 -4.04 -25.90 6.24
CA THR A 312 -4.20 -27.37 6.14
C THR A 312 -5.02 -27.72 4.93
N PHE A 313 -4.57 -28.72 4.18
CA PHE A 313 -5.24 -29.31 3.01
C PHE A 313 -5.47 -30.80 3.19
N THR A 314 -6.51 -31.34 2.53
CA THR A 314 -6.78 -32.78 2.50
C THR A 314 -5.92 -33.44 1.43
N ALA A 315 -5.21 -34.51 1.79
CA ALA A 315 -4.43 -35.31 0.87
C ALA A 315 -5.33 -35.89 -0.27
N GLY A 316 -4.78 -35.95 -1.46
CA GLY A 316 -5.53 -36.47 -2.63
C GLY A 316 -6.58 -35.52 -3.20
N THR A 317 -6.81 -34.35 -2.59
CA THR A 317 -7.81 -33.37 -3.05
C THR A 317 -7.14 -32.23 -3.81
N PRO A 318 -7.36 -32.08 -5.13
CA PRO A 318 -6.86 -30.92 -5.88
C PRO A 318 -7.43 -29.61 -5.32
N GLN A 319 -6.62 -28.55 -5.30
CA GLN A 319 -6.97 -27.23 -4.81
C GLN A 319 -6.70 -26.19 -5.89
N LEU A 320 -7.52 -25.13 -5.93
CA LEU A 320 -7.19 -23.91 -6.69
C LEU A 320 -6.72 -22.86 -5.73
N LEU A 321 -5.45 -22.54 -5.78
CA LEU A 321 -4.80 -21.56 -4.90
C LEU A 321 -4.63 -20.22 -5.59
N TYR A 322 -4.71 -19.16 -4.82
CA TYR A 322 -4.53 -17.79 -5.30
C TYR A 322 -3.35 -17.11 -4.61
N GLY A 323 -2.76 -16.14 -5.30
CA GLY A 323 -1.72 -15.30 -4.76
C GLY A 323 -1.66 -13.95 -5.45
N ARG A 324 -0.79 -13.09 -4.93
CA ARG A 324 -0.54 -11.74 -5.46
C ARG A 324 0.94 -11.56 -5.70
N ALA A 325 1.26 -10.81 -6.77
CA ALA A 325 2.62 -10.45 -7.11
C ALA A 325 2.65 -8.97 -7.52
N TRP A 326 3.72 -8.24 -7.16
CA TRP A 326 3.82 -6.81 -7.40
C TRP A 326 5.25 -6.35 -7.59
N SER A 327 5.41 -5.19 -8.23
CA SER A 327 6.67 -4.47 -8.38
C SER A 327 6.39 -2.96 -8.45
N GLY A 328 7.28 -2.16 -7.88
CA GLY A 328 7.16 -0.71 -7.90
C GLY A 328 7.54 -0.08 -9.24
N GLU A 329 8.34 -0.75 -10.08
CA GLU A 329 8.90 -0.16 -11.30
C GLU A 329 8.27 -0.69 -12.59
N ALA A 330 7.66 -1.90 -12.54
CA ALA A 330 7.08 -2.51 -13.72
C ALA A 330 5.88 -3.40 -13.35
N GLY A 331 5.04 -3.72 -14.31
CA GLY A 331 4.02 -4.75 -14.14
C GLY A 331 4.63 -6.14 -14.02
N ILE A 332 3.87 -7.10 -13.50
CA ILE A 332 4.30 -8.49 -13.38
C ILE A 332 4.18 -9.18 -14.74
N ASN A 333 5.27 -9.78 -15.18
CA ASN A 333 5.34 -10.56 -16.41
C ASN A 333 4.88 -12.01 -16.18
N ARG A 334 5.40 -12.64 -15.11
CA ARG A 334 5.24 -14.06 -14.84
C ARG A 334 5.31 -14.35 -13.34
N VAL A 335 4.62 -15.40 -12.91
CA VAL A 335 4.80 -16.01 -11.60
C VAL A 335 5.04 -17.51 -11.80
N ASP A 336 6.16 -18.01 -11.27
CA ASP A 336 6.45 -19.43 -11.22
C ASP A 336 6.19 -19.97 -9.81
N VAL A 337 5.70 -21.19 -9.73
CA VAL A 337 5.33 -21.86 -8.49
C VAL A 337 6.14 -23.14 -8.31
N SER A 338 6.56 -23.41 -7.09
CA SER A 338 7.19 -24.66 -6.70
C SER A 338 6.47 -25.26 -5.48
N VAL A 339 6.26 -26.56 -5.53
CA VAL A 339 5.69 -27.37 -4.45
C VAL A 339 6.74 -28.31 -3.80
N ASP A 340 7.97 -28.29 -4.30
CA ASP A 340 9.10 -29.13 -3.93
C ASP A 340 10.30 -28.29 -3.43
N ARG A 341 10.02 -27.15 -2.81
CA ARG A 341 11.02 -26.23 -2.21
C ARG A 341 12.02 -25.66 -3.23
N GLY A 342 11.55 -25.38 -4.44
CA GLY A 342 12.34 -24.71 -5.48
C GLY A 342 13.16 -25.64 -6.36
N VAL A 343 12.94 -26.95 -6.29
CA VAL A 343 13.61 -27.92 -7.17
C VAL A 343 13.02 -27.84 -8.59
N THR A 344 11.69 -27.82 -8.69
CA THR A 344 10.99 -27.62 -9.97
C THR A 344 10.06 -26.41 -9.92
N TRP A 345 9.83 -25.80 -11.06
CA TRP A 345 9.01 -24.60 -11.20
C TRP A 345 8.00 -24.75 -12.36
N THR A 346 6.77 -24.36 -12.09
CA THR A 346 5.67 -24.38 -13.06
C THR A 346 5.04 -22.98 -13.10
N ALA A 347 4.73 -22.49 -14.30
CA ALA A 347 4.08 -21.19 -14.44
C ALA A 347 2.66 -21.20 -13.86
N ALA A 348 2.32 -20.18 -13.06
CA ALA A 348 0.97 -19.92 -12.62
C ALA A 348 0.20 -19.09 -13.65
N ASN A 349 -1.13 -19.14 -13.58
CA ASN A 349 -2.00 -18.33 -14.43
C ASN A 349 -2.14 -16.92 -13.83
N LEU A 350 -1.71 -15.88 -14.54
CA LEU A 350 -2.01 -14.50 -14.19
C LEU A 350 -3.48 -14.21 -14.48
N LEU A 351 -4.23 -13.79 -13.47
CA LEU A 351 -5.66 -13.47 -13.59
C LEU A 351 -5.88 -12.03 -14.11
N ASN A 352 -4.90 -11.16 -13.92
CA ASN A 352 -4.87 -9.83 -14.48
C ASN A 352 -3.42 -9.39 -14.72
N ARG A 353 -3.22 -8.50 -15.68
CA ARG A 353 -1.96 -7.80 -15.90
C ARG A 353 -2.10 -6.39 -15.38
N SER A 354 -1.14 -5.93 -14.60
CA SER A 354 -1.11 -4.58 -14.03
C SER A 354 0.17 -3.86 -14.38
N GLY A 355 0.12 -2.53 -14.38
CA GLY A 355 1.30 -1.68 -14.53
C GLY A 355 2.15 -1.59 -13.25
N ALA A 356 3.20 -0.79 -13.30
CA ALA A 356 4.04 -0.45 -12.15
C ALA A 356 3.21 0.13 -11.00
N GLY A 357 3.63 -0.19 -9.77
CA GLY A 357 2.93 0.32 -8.59
C GLY A 357 1.60 -0.37 -8.28
N ASN A 358 1.30 -1.48 -8.95
CA ASN A 358 0.09 -2.28 -8.75
C ASN A 358 0.45 -3.75 -8.52
N TRP A 359 -0.53 -4.56 -8.08
CA TRP A 359 -0.35 -6.01 -8.02
C TRP A 359 -1.09 -6.74 -9.15
N SER A 360 -0.56 -7.90 -9.54
CA SER A 360 -1.25 -8.90 -10.34
C SER A 360 -1.68 -10.04 -9.43
N ARG A 361 -2.91 -10.53 -9.59
CA ARG A 361 -3.35 -11.76 -8.97
C ARG A 361 -2.98 -12.94 -9.86
N PHE A 362 -2.62 -14.04 -9.25
CA PHE A 362 -2.37 -15.29 -9.95
C PHE A 362 -3.14 -16.44 -9.31
N ALA A 363 -3.39 -17.48 -10.10
CA ALA A 363 -4.00 -18.71 -9.66
C ALA A 363 -3.15 -19.90 -10.08
N TYR A 364 -3.12 -20.93 -9.24
CA TYR A 364 -2.42 -22.17 -9.52
C TYR A 364 -3.26 -23.38 -9.11
N PRO A 365 -3.57 -24.28 -10.04
CA PRO A 365 -4.20 -25.56 -9.71
C PRO A 365 -3.16 -26.45 -9.01
N LEU A 366 -3.20 -26.48 -7.69
CA LEU A 366 -2.32 -27.34 -6.89
C LEU A 366 -2.71 -28.81 -7.15
N PRO A 367 -1.80 -29.61 -7.72
CA PRO A 367 -2.04 -31.03 -7.85
C PRO A 367 -2.13 -31.69 -6.47
N SER A 368 -2.61 -32.92 -6.41
CA SER A 368 -2.53 -33.70 -5.19
C SER A 368 -1.06 -33.82 -4.74
N ILE A 369 -0.79 -33.40 -3.52
CA ILE A 369 0.53 -33.54 -2.90
C ILE A 369 0.48 -34.53 -1.74
N PRO A 370 1.58 -35.23 -1.42
CA PRO A 370 1.64 -36.19 -0.33
C PRO A 370 1.31 -35.56 1.02
N ALA A 371 0.73 -36.37 1.91
CA ALA A 371 0.54 -35.97 3.31
C ALA A 371 1.88 -35.61 3.98
N GLY A 372 1.83 -34.64 4.89
CA GLY A 372 2.99 -34.16 5.62
C GLY A 372 3.10 -32.63 5.64
N ASN A 373 4.23 -32.15 6.18
CA ASN A 373 4.57 -30.73 6.20
C ASN A 373 5.27 -30.34 4.90
N ASN A 374 4.63 -29.48 4.14
CA ASN A 374 5.09 -29.04 2.82
C ASN A 374 5.29 -27.51 2.81
N GLN A 375 5.82 -26.99 1.72
CA GLN A 375 5.96 -25.55 1.49
C GLN A 375 5.55 -25.21 0.07
N LEU A 376 4.80 -24.13 -0.06
CA LEU A 376 4.47 -23.51 -1.34
C LEU A 376 5.35 -22.28 -1.55
N TRP A 377 6.03 -22.22 -2.68
CA TRP A 377 6.85 -21.09 -3.08
C TRP A 377 6.23 -20.45 -4.32
N ALA A 378 6.26 -19.13 -4.40
CA ALA A 378 5.93 -18.38 -5.59
C ALA A 378 7.04 -17.38 -5.87
N ARG A 379 7.43 -17.26 -7.14
CA ARG A 379 8.51 -16.41 -7.61
C ARG A 379 8.00 -15.54 -8.74
N ALA A 380 7.94 -14.23 -8.51
CA ALA A 380 7.53 -13.27 -9.52
C ALA A 380 8.71 -12.79 -10.36
N THR A 381 8.44 -12.53 -11.63
CA THR A 381 9.32 -11.81 -12.56
C THR A 381 8.53 -10.64 -13.15
N ASP A 382 9.08 -9.45 -13.14
CA ASP A 382 8.43 -8.27 -13.72
C ASP A 382 8.77 -8.06 -15.22
N ASN A 383 8.16 -7.05 -15.84
CA ASN A 383 8.36 -6.73 -17.24
C ASN A 383 9.76 -6.16 -17.57
N HIS A 384 10.57 -5.83 -16.54
CA HIS A 384 11.99 -5.52 -16.71
C HIS A 384 12.88 -6.74 -16.49
N TYR A 385 12.26 -7.95 -16.45
CA TYR A 385 12.93 -9.24 -16.23
C TYR A 385 13.66 -9.33 -14.88
N ARG A 386 13.27 -8.53 -13.89
CA ARG A 386 13.78 -8.66 -12.52
C ARG A 386 13.01 -9.79 -11.84
N GLU A 387 13.74 -10.77 -11.39
CA GLU A 387 13.20 -11.95 -10.72
C GLU A 387 13.34 -11.81 -9.20
N GLN A 388 12.34 -12.28 -8.49
CA GLN A 388 12.36 -12.37 -7.02
C GLN A 388 13.44 -13.35 -6.57
N PRO A 389 14.40 -12.92 -5.72
CA PRO A 389 15.53 -13.78 -5.33
C PRO A 389 15.12 -14.84 -4.30
N SER A 390 15.92 -15.89 -4.18
CA SER A 390 15.74 -16.92 -3.14
C SER A 390 16.17 -16.45 -1.74
N VAL A 391 17.08 -15.47 -1.67
CA VAL A 391 17.59 -14.85 -0.45
C VAL A 391 17.58 -13.33 -0.61
N SER A 392 17.03 -12.64 0.38
CA SER A 392 17.07 -11.18 0.43
C SER A 392 18.38 -10.72 1.06
N PRO A 393 19.17 -9.83 0.42
CA PRO A 393 20.34 -9.27 1.04
C PRO A 393 19.98 -8.57 2.37
N PHE A 394 20.71 -8.89 3.43
CA PHE A 394 20.42 -8.35 4.77
C PHE A 394 20.77 -6.86 4.84
N ASN A 395 19.89 -6.08 5.46
CA ASN A 395 20.17 -4.72 5.90
C ASN A 395 19.71 -4.52 7.34
N THR A 396 20.37 -3.63 8.06
CA THR A 396 20.20 -3.45 9.51
C THR A 396 18.75 -3.10 9.90
N ALA A 397 18.08 -2.30 9.10
CA ALA A 397 16.70 -1.88 9.34
C ALA A 397 15.64 -2.87 8.82
N GLY A 398 16.05 -3.96 8.16
CA GLY A 398 15.16 -4.98 7.60
C GLY A 398 14.17 -4.44 6.57
N TYR A 399 14.60 -3.49 5.76
CA TYR A 399 13.82 -2.98 4.65
C TYR A 399 13.88 -3.92 3.45
N GLN A 400 12.84 -3.86 2.60
CA GLN A 400 12.81 -4.52 1.30
C GLN A 400 13.09 -6.04 1.38
N PHE A 401 12.49 -6.75 2.36
CA PHE A 401 12.54 -8.21 2.26
C PHE A 401 11.89 -8.61 0.93
N GLY A 402 12.70 -9.05 -0.02
CA GLY A 402 12.29 -9.38 -1.38
C GLY A 402 12.44 -10.86 -1.73
N ALA A 403 12.92 -11.70 -0.79
CA ALA A 403 13.08 -13.12 -1.08
C ALA A 403 11.74 -13.83 -1.27
N ILE A 404 11.75 -14.93 -2.02
CA ILE A 404 10.64 -15.85 -2.14
C ILE A 404 10.14 -16.23 -0.75
N VAL A 405 8.85 -16.00 -0.48
CA VAL A 405 8.23 -16.38 0.80
C VAL A 405 7.98 -17.89 0.80
N ARG A 406 8.62 -18.58 1.74
CA ARG A 406 8.43 -20.00 1.98
C ARG A 406 7.16 -20.21 2.79
N HIS A 407 6.06 -20.50 2.10
CA HIS A 407 4.74 -20.59 2.74
C HIS A 407 4.51 -22.00 3.28
N PRO A 408 4.55 -22.24 4.60
CA PRO A 408 4.35 -23.56 5.17
C PRO A 408 2.87 -23.97 5.04
N ILE A 409 2.64 -25.23 4.70
CA ILE A 409 1.33 -25.87 4.69
C ILE A 409 1.41 -27.26 5.31
N THR A 410 0.27 -27.77 5.77
CA THR A 410 0.12 -29.15 6.24
C THR A 410 -0.89 -29.88 5.37
N VAL A 411 -0.55 -31.06 4.90
CA VAL A 411 -1.45 -31.95 4.15
C VAL A 411 -1.77 -33.17 4.98
N ARG A 412 -3.04 -33.49 5.19
CA ARG A 412 -3.54 -34.58 6.04
C ARG A 412 -4.49 -35.49 5.29
#